data_12d5bfe6af43fc1b0ae370c02801d7f4
#
_entry.id   12d5bfe6af43fc1b0ae370c02801d7f4
#
_cell.length_a   1.000
_cell.length_b   1.000
_cell.length_c   1.000
_cell.angle_alpha   90.00
_cell.angle_beta   90.00
_cell.angle_gamma   90.00
#
_symmetry.space_group_name_H-M   'P 1'
#
loop_
_entity.id
_entity.type
_entity.pdbx_description
1 polymer ?
#
loop_
_entity_poly.entity_id
_entity_poly.type
_entity_poly.pdbx_seq_one_letter_code
_entity_poly.pdbx_strand_id
1 'polypeptide(L)'
;SDASAIMLAKFIKAEECIIYTDVDGVYTTDPRQYKNAKKIKKIFYDEMLEMASLGSKVMQPTSVQDAKLNKIDIQVKSSFVKKSGTLITGSSKAFGNRIITGISSTKNDAKITIVGVKDRPGIAASIFKPLSQNLINVDMVVQNISLNGKETDLTFTIKSDDLKKTEKLIKQNKKISYKKLSFDKDVSKVSIIGVGMITTPGITYRMFQALALKKINILVISTSEIKISVLVSTKNAKKAIAVLHKEFKLD
;
A
#
# COMPACT_ATOMS: atom_id res chain seq x y z
N SER A 1 -19.58 -0.05 9.58
CA SER A 1 -20.30 1.24 9.73
C SER A 1 -20.07 2.16 8.53
N ASP A 2 -18.83 2.35 8.07
CA ASP A 2 -18.53 3.26 6.94
C ASP A 2 -19.28 2.87 5.66
N ALA A 3 -19.26 1.57 5.31
CA ALA A 3 -19.96 1.07 4.12
C ALA A 3 -21.48 1.31 4.21
N SER A 4 -22.07 1.10 5.38
CA SER A 4 -23.51 1.36 5.59
C SER A 4 -23.85 2.84 5.48
N ALA A 5 -22.97 3.73 5.97
CA ALA A 5 -23.15 5.17 5.87
C ALA A 5 -23.11 5.64 4.40
N ILE A 6 -22.14 5.15 3.61
CA ILE A 6 -22.03 5.49 2.19
C ILE A 6 -23.21 4.90 1.39
N MET A 7 -23.65 3.68 1.71
CA MET A 7 -24.83 3.08 1.10
C MET A 7 -26.09 3.94 1.37
N LEU A 8 -26.30 4.38 2.61
CA LEU A 8 -27.41 5.26 2.95
C LEU A 8 -27.32 6.58 2.20
N ALA A 9 -26.15 7.23 2.20
CA ALA A 9 -25.92 8.48 1.47
C ALA A 9 -26.27 8.34 -0.03
N LYS A 10 -25.92 7.22 -0.64
CA LYS A 10 -26.28 6.90 -2.03
C LYS A 10 -27.81 6.82 -2.19
N PHE A 11 -28.52 6.10 -1.31
CA PHE A 11 -29.98 5.95 -1.42
C PHE A 11 -30.74 7.26 -1.30
N ILE A 12 -30.31 8.13 -0.40
CA ILE A 12 -30.95 9.47 -0.22
C ILE A 12 -30.38 10.52 -1.16
N LYS A 13 -29.47 10.14 -2.08
CA LYS A 13 -28.79 11.03 -3.04
C LYS A 13 -28.08 12.21 -2.35
N ALA A 14 -27.41 11.93 -1.23
CA ALA A 14 -26.62 12.93 -0.52
C ALA A 14 -25.36 13.28 -1.31
N GLU A 15 -24.99 14.56 -1.30
CA GLU A 15 -23.75 15.06 -1.91
C GLU A 15 -22.53 14.79 -1.03
N GLU A 16 -22.73 14.71 0.28
CA GLU A 16 -21.67 14.52 1.27
C GLU A 16 -22.09 13.51 2.34
N CYS A 17 -21.11 12.74 2.81
CA CYS A 17 -21.24 11.85 3.97
C CYS A 17 -20.20 12.21 5.03
N ILE A 18 -20.63 12.52 6.23
CA ILE A 18 -19.72 12.86 7.34
C ILE A 18 -19.55 11.62 8.22
N ILE A 19 -18.30 11.14 8.33
CA ILE A 19 -17.93 10.02 9.18
C ILE A 19 -17.24 10.55 10.44
N TYR A 20 -17.91 10.39 11.57
CA TYR A 20 -17.32 10.68 12.87
C TYR A 20 -16.61 9.44 13.42
N THR A 21 -15.34 9.61 13.81
CA THR A 21 -14.45 8.53 14.26
C THR A 21 -13.60 8.98 15.44
N ASP A 22 -12.73 8.10 15.94
CA ASP A 22 -11.81 8.36 17.05
C ASP A 22 -10.58 9.22 16.65
N VAL A 23 -10.38 9.46 15.34
CA VAL A 23 -9.34 10.34 14.84
C VAL A 23 -9.94 11.62 14.23
N ASP A 24 -9.15 12.68 14.16
CA ASP A 24 -9.60 13.98 13.67
C ASP A 24 -9.33 14.21 12.17
N GLY A 25 -9.05 13.15 11.43
CA GLY A 25 -8.82 13.14 9.98
C GLY A 25 -7.74 12.17 9.53
N VAL A 26 -7.39 12.27 8.26
CA VAL A 26 -6.31 11.50 7.62
C VAL A 26 -5.00 12.28 7.74
N TYR A 27 -3.91 11.59 8.04
CA TYR A 27 -2.58 12.18 8.22
C TYR A 27 -1.62 11.76 7.12
N THR A 28 -0.59 12.56 6.88
CA THR A 28 0.48 12.26 5.90
C THR A 28 1.22 10.96 6.19
N THR A 29 1.20 10.48 7.40
CA THR A 29 1.52 9.12 7.87
C THR A 29 0.87 8.90 9.24
N ASP A 30 0.95 7.69 9.79
CA ASP A 30 0.43 7.40 11.13
C ASP A 30 1.20 8.21 12.20
N PRO A 31 0.54 9.12 12.96
CA PRO A 31 1.20 9.93 14.00
C PRO A 31 1.87 9.09 15.09
N ARG A 32 1.43 7.84 15.32
CA ARG A 32 2.04 6.91 16.26
C ARG A 32 3.39 6.37 15.76
N GLN A 33 3.62 6.42 14.44
CA GLN A 33 4.89 6.02 13.82
C GLN A 33 5.83 7.20 13.60
N TYR A 34 5.28 8.39 13.32
CA TYR A 34 6.05 9.61 13.09
C TYR A 34 5.31 10.83 13.66
N LYS A 35 5.88 11.44 14.71
CA LYS A 35 5.22 12.52 15.48
C LYS A 35 4.94 13.80 14.69
N ASN A 36 5.74 14.07 13.65
CA ASN A 36 5.57 15.27 12.79
C ASN A 36 4.58 15.05 11.64
N ALA A 37 3.82 13.96 11.65
CA ALA A 37 2.76 13.75 10.67
C ALA A 37 1.78 14.91 10.69
N LYS A 38 1.43 15.43 9.51
CA LYS A 38 0.47 16.53 9.35
C LYS A 38 -0.89 16.01 8.91
N LYS A 39 -1.94 16.62 9.41
CA LYS A 39 -3.29 16.34 8.96
C LYS A 39 -3.50 16.83 7.52
N ILE A 40 -4.03 15.98 6.69
CA ILE A 40 -4.37 16.25 5.30
C ILE A 40 -5.75 16.92 5.28
N LYS A 41 -5.82 18.15 4.76
CA LYS A 41 -7.11 18.85 4.67
C LYS A 41 -8.03 18.25 3.61
N LYS A 42 -7.46 17.88 2.46
CA LYS A 42 -8.16 17.32 1.31
C LYS A 42 -7.32 16.22 0.66
N ILE A 43 -7.95 15.13 0.25
CA ILE A 43 -7.30 13.98 -0.38
C ILE A 43 -8.19 13.42 -1.49
N PHE A 44 -7.59 12.96 -2.60
CA PHE A 44 -8.33 12.27 -3.66
C PHE A 44 -8.79 10.88 -3.23
N TYR A 45 -9.90 10.41 -3.78
CA TYR A 45 -10.37 9.04 -3.54
C TYR A 45 -9.27 8.01 -3.81
N ASP A 46 -8.55 8.14 -4.93
CA ASP A 46 -7.51 7.17 -5.32
C ASP A 46 -6.35 7.15 -4.33
N GLU A 47 -5.91 8.31 -3.87
CA GLU A 47 -4.88 8.41 -2.82
C GLU A 47 -5.37 7.81 -1.50
N MET A 48 -6.63 8.09 -1.12
CA MET A 48 -7.23 7.54 0.11
C MET A 48 -7.37 6.03 0.03
N LEU A 49 -7.79 5.49 -1.13
CA LEU A 49 -7.85 4.05 -1.39
C LEU A 49 -6.49 3.38 -1.19
N GLU A 50 -5.44 3.97 -1.77
CA GLU A 50 -4.08 3.46 -1.60
C GLU A 50 -3.62 3.54 -0.13
N MET A 51 -3.87 4.66 0.54
CA MET A 51 -3.53 4.80 1.96
C MET A 51 -4.29 3.81 2.84
N ALA A 52 -5.57 3.60 2.59
CA ALA A 52 -6.41 2.68 3.35
C ALA A 52 -5.97 1.21 3.13
N SER A 53 -5.68 0.81 1.89
CA SER A 53 -5.21 -0.53 1.55
C SER A 53 -3.83 -0.85 2.16
N LEU A 54 -3.02 0.17 2.38
CA LEU A 54 -1.65 0.08 2.91
C LEU A 54 -1.55 0.30 4.43
N GLY A 55 -2.68 0.24 5.14
CA GLY A 55 -2.69 0.21 6.60
C GLY A 55 -3.10 1.50 7.31
N SER A 56 -3.52 2.53 6.59
CA SER A 56 -4.26 3.64 7.20
C SER A 56 -5.64 3.13 7.61
N LYS A 57 -5.85 2.93 8.91
CA LYS A 57 -7.10 2.36 9.45
C LYS A 57 -8.23 3.39 9.62
N VAL A 58 -8.12 4.56 8.99
CA VAL A 58 -9.08 5.66 9.15
C VAL A 58 -10.39 5.37 8.42
N MET A 59 -10.31 4.74 7.23
CA MET A 59 -11.46 4.38 6.41
C MET A 59 -11.30 2.98 5.85
N GLN A 60 -12.40 2.29 5.62
CA GLN A 60 -12.39 1.01 4.89
C GLN A 60 -12.23 1.27 3.38
N PRO A 61 -11.33 0.56 2.66
CA PRO A 61 -11.14 0.74 1.22
C PRO A 61 -12.44 0.61 0.42
N THR A 62 -13.28 -0.37 0.74
CA THR A 62 -14.57 -0.58 0.06
C THR A 62 -15.50 0.62 0.16
N SER A 63 -15.56 1.27 1.32
CA SER A 63 -16.37 2.46 1.53
C SER A 63 -15.90 3.66 0.70
N VAL A 64 -14.60 3.85 0.59
CA VAL A 64 -14.01 4.89 -0.26
C VAL A 64 -14.27 4.61 -1.74
N GLN A 65 -14.17 3.33 -2.15
CA GLN A 65 -14.49 2.91 -3.52
C GLN A 65 -15.95 3.17 -3.88
N ASP A 66 -16.88 2.83 -2.99
CA ASP A 66 -18.31 3.06 -3.20
C ASP A 66 -18.64 4.56 -3.28
N ALA A 67 -18.02 5.37 -2.43
CA ALA A 67 -18.17 6.83 -2.47
C ALA A 67 -17.64 7.42 -3.78
N LYS A 68 -16.47 6.96 -4.25
CA LYS A 68 -15.90 7.35 -5.55
C LYS A 68 -16.86 7.05 -6.70
N LEU A 69 -17.39 5.83 -6.77
CA LEU A 69 -18.31 5.41 -7.83
C LEU A 69 -19.61 6.24 -7.86
N ASN A 70 -20.08 6.65 -6.70
CA ASN A 70 -21.32 7.42 -6.56
C ASN A 70 -21.09 8.94 -6.43
N LYS A 71 -19.84 9.42 -6.53
CA LYS A 71 -19.44 10.83 -6.44
C LYS A 71 -19.89 11.50 -5.13
N ILE A 72 -19.85 10.76 -4.03
CA ILE A 72 -20.25 11.24 -2.70
C ILE A 72 -19.00 11.70 -1.97
N ASP A 73 -18.88 12.97 -1.65
CA ASP A 73 -17.78 13.50 -0.87
C ASP A 73 -17.84 12.94 0.57
N ILE A 74 -16.67 12.57 1.14
CA ILE A 74 -16.62 12.07 2.51
C ILE A 74 -15.85 13.08 3.37
N GLN A 75 -16.44 13.51 4.48
CA GLN A 75 -15.71 14.22 5.52
C GLN A 75 -15.41 13.29 6.69
N VAL A 76 -14.14 13.13 7.02
CA VAL A 76 -13.71 12.39 8.21
C VAL A 76 -13.45 13.39 9.32
N LYS A 77 -14.20 13.28 10.41
CA LYS A 77 -14.14 14.18 11.59
C LYS A 77 -14.03 13.39 12.89
N SER A 78 -13.50 14.02 13.92
CA SER A 78 -13.48 13.41 15.26
C SER A 78 -14.81 13.50 15.96
N SER A 79 -15.18 12.41 16.65
CA SER A 79 -16.31 12.41 17.58
C SER A 79 -16.04 13.20 18.87
N PHE A 80 -14.76 13.49 19.17
CA PHE A 80 -14.34 14.04 20.48
C PHE A 80 -13.92 15.52 20.42
N VAL A 81 -13.52 16.03 19.25
CA VAL A 81 -13.02 17.40 19.12
C VAL A 81 -13.65 18.12 17.94
N LYS A 82 -14.07 19.37 18.18
CA LYS A 82 -14.64 20.25 17.13
C LYS A 82 -13.53 20.88 16.28
N LYS A 83 -12.89 20.08 15.43
CA LYS A 83 -11.87 20.53 14.46
C LYS A 83 -12.26 20.18 13.05
N SER A 84 -11.76 20.95 12.08
CA SER A 84 -11.89 20.59 10.67
C SER A 84 -11.21 19.23 10.44
N GLY A 85 -11.93 18.33 9.79
CA GLY A 85 -11.46 17.00 9.45
C GLY A 85 -10.68 16.95 8.14
N THR A 86 -10.75 15.81 7.46
CA THR A 86 -10.23 15.59 6.11
C THR A 86 -11.39 15.41 5.14
N LEU A 87 -11.37 16.14 4.03
CA LEU A 87 -12.29 15.96 2.92
C LEU A 87 -11.67 14.97 1.91
N ILE A 88 -12.39 13.87 1.61
CA ILE A 88 -12.07 12.91 0.56
C ILE A 88 -13.01 13.21 -0.61
N THR A 89 -12.46 13.57 -1.77
CA THR A 89 -13.24 14.05 -2.92
C THR A 89 -12.57 13.72 -4.24
N GLY A 90 -13.34 13.74 -5.32
CA GLY A 90 -12.84 13.65 -6.70
C GLY A 90 -12.57 15.00 -7.37
N SER A 91 -12.90 16.12 -6.71
CA SER A 91 -12.79 17.45 -7.30
C SER A 91 -11.35 17.94 -7.41
N SER A 92 -10.85 18.16 -8.63
CA SER A 92 -9.49 18.67 -8.90
C SER A 92 -9.26 20.10 -8.43
N LYS A 93 -10.30 20.91 -8.31
CA LYS A 93 -10.21 22.32 -7.84
C LYS A 93 -9.69 22.44 -6.39
N ALA A 94 -9.55 21.33 -5.68
CA ALA A 94 -9.24 21.32 -4.26
C ALA A 94 -7.75 21.12 -3.95
N PHE A 95 -6.92 20.83 -4.93
CA PHE A 95 -5.55 20.35 -4.72
C PHE A 95 -4.53 21.32 -5.33
N GLY A 96 -3.58 21.79 -4.50
CA GLY A 96 -2.42 22.53 -4.97
C GLY A 96 -1.40 21.61 -5.65
N ASN A 97 -0.20 22.12 -5.96
CA ASN A 97 0.89 21.39 -6.63
C ASN A 97 1.55 20.30 -5.74
N ARG A 98 0.77 19.58 -4.93
CA ARG A 98 1.32 18.55 -4.05
C ARG A 98 1.61 17.29 -4.86
N ILE A 99 2.88 16.87 -4.89
CA ILE A 99 3.34 15.70 -5.63
C ILE A 99 3.07 14.42 -4.84
N ILE A 100 3.47 14.40 -3.56
CA ILE A 100 3.25 13.31 -2.63
C ILE A 100 2.27 13.76 -1.55
N THR A 101 1.28 12.95 -1.30
CA THR A 101 0.20 13.21 -0.33
C THR A 101 0.48 12.58 1.01
N GLY A 102 1.08 11.39 1.00
CA GLY A 102 1.34 10.69 2.24
C GLY A 102 2.26 9.48 2.08
N ILE A 103 2.59 8.91 3.23
CA ILE A 103 3.42 7.72 3.36
C ILE A 103 2.65 6.71 4.21
N SER A 104 2.46 5.51 3.68
CA SER A 104 1.87 4.38 4.41
C SER A 104 2.91 3.30 4.68
N SER A 105 2.72 2.56 5.74
CA SER A 105 3.60 1.44 6.07
C SER A 105 2.82 0.28 6.72
N THR A 106 3.15 -0.93 6.28
CA THR A 106 2.63 -2.17 6.86
C THR A 106 3.77 -2.95 7.50
N LYS A 107 3.49 -3.62 8.61
CA LYS A 107 4.48 -4.42 9.37
C LYS A 107 4.17 -5.91 9.38
N ASN A 108 2.98 -6.30 8.95
CA ASN A 108 2.53 -7.69 8.97
C ASN A 108 2.64 -8.31 7.56
N ASP A 109 3.80 -8.13 6.93
CA ASP A 109 4.07 -8.72 5.62
C ASP A 109 5.20 -9.75 5.73
N ALA A 110 5.16 -10.78 4.91
CA ALA A 110 6.22 -11.75 4.72
C ALA A 110 6.58 -11.83 3.25
N LYS A 111 7.88 -11.83 2.97
CA LYS A 111 8.42 -12.00 1.62
C LYS A 111 8.70 -13.48 1.36
N ILE A 112 8.27 -13.95 0.20
CA ILE A 112 8.54 -15.30 -0.29
C ILE A 112 9.32 -15.16 -1.60
N THR A 113 10.38 -15.94 -1.73
CA THR A 113 11.15 -16.02 -2.98
C THR A 113 11.28 -17.48 -3.40
N ILE A 114 10.84 -17.78 -4.61
CA ILE A 114 10.96 -19.08 -5.27
C ILE A 114 12.00 -18.91 -6.38
N VAL A 115 13.14 -19.56 -6.24
CA VAL A 115 14.28 -19.42 -7.14
C VAL A 115 14.37 -20.60 -8.10
N GLY A 116 14.66 -20.34 -9.36
CA GLY A 116 14.92 -21.36 -10.37
C GLY A 116 13.68 -22.17 -10.71
N VAL A 117 12.54 -21.50 -10.85
CA VAL A 117 11.32 -22.12 -11.36
C VAL A 117 11.43 -22.25 -12.88
N LYS A 118 11.12 -23.42 -13.44
CA LYS A 118 11.14 -23.63 -14.89
C LYS A 118 10.17 -22.66 -15.57
N ASP A 119 10.72 -21.78 -16.43
CA ASP A 119 9.89 -20.77 -17.11
C ASP A 119 9.06 -21.42 -18.23
N ARG A 120 7.75 -21.23 -18.13
CA ARG A 120 6.80 -21.70 -19.14
C ARG A 120 5.46 -20.98 -18.96
N PRO A 121 4.66 -20.85 -20.03
CA PRO A 121 3.31 -20.29 -19.91
C PRO A 121 2.49 -21.00 -18.82
N GLY A 122 1.83 -20.24 -17.96
CA GLY A 122 0.98 -20.73 -16.87
C GLY A 122 1.71 -21.09 -15.57
N ILE A 123 3.03 -20.91 -15.47
CA ILE A 123 3.77 -21.24 -14.23
C ILE A 123 3.34 -20.36 -13.07
N ALA A 124 3.21 -19.05 -13.27
CA ALA A 124 2.71 -18.14 -12.24
C ALA A 124 1.29 -18.52 -11.80
N ALA A 125 0.40 -18.83 -12.73
CA ALA A 125 -0.95 -19.33 -12.40
C ALA A 125 -0.89 -20.60 -11.56
N SER A 126 0.01 -21.52 -11.85
CA SER A 126 0.20 -22.77 -11.09
C SER A 126 0.67 -22.52 -9.65
N ILE A 127 1.46 -21.45 -9.43
CA ILE A 127 1.95 -21.04 -8.10
C ILE A 127 0.82 -20.38 -7.31
N PHE A 128 0.10 -19.43 -7.92
CA PHE A 128 -0.89 -18.61 -7.21
C PHE A 128 -2.27 -19.24 -7.08
N LYS A 129 -2.64 -20.20 -7.94
CA LYS A 129 -3.95 -20.90 -7.86
C LYS A 129 -4.23 -21.51 -6.48
N PRO A 130 -3.31 -22.27 -5.85
CA PRO A 130 -3.55 -22.79 -4.51
C PRO A 130 -3.72 -21.73 -3.46
N LEU A 131 -3.01 -20.59 -3.59
CA LEU A 131 -3.12 -19.47 -2.66
C LEU A 131 -4.50 -18.81 -2.75
N SER A 132 -4.95 -18.52 -3.97
CA SER A 132 -6.28 -17.96 -4.23
C SER A 132 -7.41 -18.88 -3.71
N GLN A 133 -7.33 -20.18 -3.95
CA GLN A 133 -8.30 -21.16 -3.45
C GLN A 133 -8.35 -21.26 -1.93
N ASN A 134 -7.29 -20.80 -1.26
CA ASN A 134 -7.17 -20.75 0.19
C ASN A 134 -7.37 -19.34 0.76
N LEU A 135 -7.88 -18.40 -0.03
CA LEU A 135 -8.16 -17.00 0.34
C LEU A 135 -6.92 -16.24 0.83
N ILE A 136 -5.72 -16.60 0.34
CA ILE A 136 -4.47 -15.93 0.66
C ILE A 136 -4.27 -14.81 -0.36
N ASN A 137 -4.31 -13.57 0.11
CA ASN A 137 -4.02 -12.41 -0.70
C ASN A 137 -2.52 -12.25 -0.93
N VAL A 138 -2.15 -12.07 -2.19
CA VAL A 138 -0.77 -11.82 -2.62
C VAL A 138 -0.67 -10.35 -3.00
N ASP A 139 0.44 -9.72 -2.58
CA ASP A 139 0.80 -8.35 -2.93
C ASP A 139 2.19 -8.35 -3.59
N MET A 140 2.75 -7.22 -3.97
CA MET A 140 4.10 -7.03 -4.53
C MET A 140 4.66 -8.28 -5.24
N VAL A 141 4.22 -8.55 -6.47
CA VAL A 141 4.74 -9.68 -7.26
C VAL A 141 5.82 -9.17 -8.20
N VAL A 142 7.02 -9.76 -8.10
CA VAL A 142 8.17 -9.47 -8.98
C VAL A 142 8.68 -10.78 -9.56
N GLN A 143 8.79 -10.83 -10.89
CA GLN A 143 9.32 -11.96 -11.62
C GLN A 143 10.57 -11.53 -12.40
N ASN A 144 11.67 -12.27 -12.25
CA ASN A 144 12.90 -12.05 -12.99
C ASN A 144 13.23 -13.30 -13.80
N ILE A 145 13.44 -13.14 -15.10
CA ILE A 145 13.88 -14.23 -15.98
C ILE A 145 15.39 -14.42 -15.78
N SER A 146 15.84 -15.68 -15.66
CA SER A 146 17.26 -16.02 -15.56
C SER A 146 18.00 -15.72 -16.88
N LEU A 147 19.31 -15.53 -16.81
CA LEU A 147 20.15 -15.22 -17.97
C LEU A 147 20.05 -16.26 -19.11
N ASN A 148 19.75 -17.52 -18.80
CA ASN A 148 19.60 -18.59 -19.80
C ASN A 148 18.18 -18.65 -20.40
N GLY A 149 17.24 -17.81 -19.98
CA GLY A 149 15.86 -17.76 -20.44
C GLY A 149 15.00 -19.00 -20.10
N LYS A 150 15.54 -19.94 -19.31
CA LYS A 150 14.87 -21.23 -19.02
C LYS A 150 14.23 -21.29 -17.65
N GLU A 151 14.65 -20.41 -16.78
CA GLU A 151 14.20 -20.36 -15.38
C GLU A 151 13.77 -18.93 -15.02
N THR A 152 12.94 -18.83 -14.03
CA THR A 152 12.50 -17.56 -13.47
C THR A 152 12.58 -17.59 -11.95
N ASP A 153 12.89 -16.45 -11.36
CA ASP A 153 12.75 -16.22 -9.93
C ASP A 153 11.48 -15.42 -9.67
N LEU A 154 10.69 -15.87 -8.74
CA LEU A 154 9.45 -15.21 -8.36
C LEU A 154 9.52 -14.78 -6.90
N THR A 155 9.39 -13.48 -6.67
CA THR A 155 9.29 -12.91 -5.32
C THR A 155 7.92 -12.27 -5.15
N PHE A 156 7.26 -12.56 -4.04
CA PHE A 156 5.99 -11.92 -3.70
C PHE A 156 5.84 -11.76 -2.18
N THR A 157 4.87 -10.95 -1.79
CA THR A 157 4.52 -10.75 -0.37
C THR A 157 3.11 -11.22 -0.07
N ILE A 158 2.93 -11.68 1.16
CA ILE A 158 1.65 -12.07 1.75
C ILE A 158 1.57 -11.51 3.18
N LYS A 159 0.43 -11.66 3.85
CA LYS A 159 0.37 -11.42 5.29
C LYS A 159 1.17 -12.48 6.05
N SER A 160 1.91 -12.06 7.08
CA SER A 160 2.74 -12.97 7.88
C SER A 160 1.95 -14.10 8.52
N ASP A 161 0.68 -13.87 8.83
CA ASP A 161 -0.23 -14.87 9.41
C ASP A 161 -0.48 -16.04 8.45
N ASP A 162 -0.43 -15.78 7.13
CA ASP A 162 -0.65 -16.78 6.08
C ASP A 162 0.62 -17.58 5.73
N LEU A 163 1.79 -17.23 6.31
CA LEU A 163 3.08 -17.76 5.85
C LEU A 163 3.18 -19.27 6.00
N LYS A 164 2.82 -19.84 7.15
CA LYS A 164 2.89 -21.30 7.37
C LYS A 164 2.01 -22.06 6.40
N LYS A 165 0.80 -21.54 6.13
CA LYS A 165 -0.15 -22.12 5.19
C LYS A 165 0.39 -22.05 3.76
N THR A 166 0.94 -20.91 3.37
CA THR A 166 1.55 -20.69 2.04
C THR A 166 2.75 -21.60 1.82
N GLU A 167 3.64 -21.73 2.81
CA GLU A 167 4.78 -22.65 2.74
C GLU A 167 4.34 -24.09 2.46
N LYS A 168 3.34 -24.57 3.19
CA LYS A 168 2.78 -25.91 2.98
C LYS A 168 2.21 -26.07 1.58
N LEU A 169 1.42 -25.10 1.10
CA LEU A 169 0.81 -25.14 -0.23
C LEU A 169 1.84 -25.16 -1.35
N ILE A 170 2.91 -24.37 -1.24
CA ILE A 170 3.99 -24.35 -2.25
C ILE A 170 4.77 -25.67 -2.23
N LYS A 171 5.16 -26.17 -1.05
CA LYS A 171 5.92 -27.43 -0.92
C LYS A 171 5.14 -28.65 -1.42
N GLN A 172 3.83 -28.67 -1.27
CA GLN A 172 2.96 -29.76 -1.71
C GLN A 172 2.56 -29.66 -3.19
N ASN A 173 2.87 -28.56 -3.86
CA ASN A 173 2.46 -28.35 -5.25
C ASN A 173 3.38 -29.07 -6.23
N LYS A 174 2.98 -30.28 -6.62
CA LYS A 174 3.72 -31.12 -7.59
C LYS A 174 3.82 -30.54 -9.01
N LYS A 175 3.09 -29.46 -9.32
CA LYS A 175 3.10 -28.82 -10.65
C LYS A 175 4.26 -27.84 -10.85
N ILE A 176 4.93 -27.48 -9.78
CA ILE A 176 6.07 -26.57 -9.80
C ILE A 176 7.34 -27.29 -9.38
N SER A 177 8.43 -27.03 -10.11
CA SER A 177 9.78 -27.44 -9.74
C SER A 177 10.58 -26.16 -9.50
N TYR A 178 11.36 -26.10 -8.44
CA TYR A 178 12.19 -24.95 -8.07
C TYR A 178 13.49 -25.41 -7.41
N LYS A 179 14.52 -24.58 -7.47
CA LYS A 179 15.84 -24.87 -6.85
C LYS A 179 15.86 -24.50 -5.37
N LYS A 180 15.24 -23.36 -5.02
CA LYS A 180 15.26 -22.85 -3.65
C LYS A 180 13.95 -22.14 -3.33
N LEU A 181 13.50 -22.29 -2.09
CA LEU A 181 12.37 -21.58 -1.53
C LEU A 181 12.82 -20.89 -0.24
N SER A 182 12.63 -19.59 -0.16
CA SER A 182 13.02 -18.80 1.02
C SER A 182 11.90 -17.91 1.50
N PHE A 183 11.90 -17.65 2.81
CA PHE A 183 10.90 -16.87 3.53
C PHE A 183 11.60 -15.84 4.39
N ASP A 184 11.05 -14.63 4.44
CA ASP A 184 11.53 -13.56 5.30
C ASP A 184 10.34 -12.83 5.94
N LYS A 185 10.28 -12.86 7.27
CA LYS A 185 9.25 -12.20 8.07
C LYS A 185 9.68 -10.83 8.60
N ASP A 186 10.97 -10.55 8.57
CA ASP A 186 11.52 -9.29 9.09
C ASP A 186 11.49 -8.20 8.03
N VAL A 187 10.35 -8.06 7.39
CA VAL A 187 10.13 -7.09 6.33
C VAL A 187 8.93 -6.19 6.62
N SER A 188 9.04 -4.95 6.18
CA SER A 188 7.96 -3.97 6.22
C SER A 188 7.87 -3.26 4.89
N LYS A 189 6.66 -3.07 4.39
CA LYS A 189 6.41 -2.29 3.19
C LYS A 189 6.25 -0.82 3.58
N VAL A 190 6.96 0.05 2.88
CA VAL A 190 6.84 1.51 2.99
C VAL A 190 6.51 2.06 1.62
N SER A 191 5.44 2.83 1.55
CA SER A 191 4.90 3.34 0.28
C SER A 191 4.72 4.85 0.34
N ILE A 192 5.19 5.56 -0.69
CA ILE A 192 4.81 6.95 -0.95
C ILE A 192 3.61 6.96 -1.90
N ILE A 193 2.68 7.87 -1.67
CA ILE A 193 1.41 7.95 -2.41
C ILE A 193 1.17 9.41 -2.82
N GLY A 194 0.78 9.63 -4.07
CA GLY A 194 0.40 10.96 -4.55
C GLY A 194 0.13 10.97 -6.05
N VAL A 195 -0.99 11.55 -6.45
CA VAL A 195 -1.37 11.70 -7.87
C VAL A 195 -0.42 12.62 -8.64
N GLY A 196 0.31 13.51 -7.96
CA GLY A 196 1.30 14.38 -8.59
C GLY A 196 2.50 13.63 -9.17
N MET A 197 2.70 12.35 -8.84
CA MET A 197 3.76 11.52 -9.43
C MET A 197 3.55 11.26 -10.91
N ILE A 198 2.29 11.22 -11.39
CA ILE A 198 1.95 10.98 -12.81
C ILE A 198 2.66 11.99 -13.73
N THR A 199 2.75 13.23 -13.29
CA THR A 199 3.29 14.34 -14.09
C THR A 199 4.68 14.81 -13.67
N THR A 200 5.26 14.20 -12.62
CA THR A 200 6.54 14.63 -12.05
C THR A 200 7.60 13.56 -12.17
N PRO A 201 8.54 13.66 -13.14
CA PRO A 201 9.63 12.71 -13.26
C PRO A 201 10.61 12.79 -12.08
N GLY A 202 11.34 11.72 -11.83
CA GLY A 202 12.43 11.68 -10.85
C GLY A 202 12.01 11.36 -9.41
N ILE A 203 10.73 11.18 -9.11
CA ILE A 203 10.27 10.85 -7.75
C ILE A 203 10.85 9.53 -7.26
N THR A 204 10.90 8.52 -8.12
CA THR A 204 11.50 7.20 -7.83
C THR A 204 12.99 7.35 -7.43
N TYR A 205 13.76 8.13 -8.19
CA TYR A 205 15.16 8.40 -7.89
C TYR A 205 15.30 9.08 -6.53
N ARG A 206 14.52 10.14 -6.27
CA ARG A 206 14.56 10.87 -5.00
C ARG A 206 14.26 9.96 -3.81
N MET A 207 13.25 9.10 -3.93
CA MET A 207 12.91 8.11 -2.90
C MET A 207 14.10 7.20 -2.61
N PHE A 208 14.70 6.62 -3.65
CA PHE A 208 15.81 5.67 -3.48
C PHE A 208 17.08 6.35 -2.97
N GLN A 209 17.40 7.54 -3.44
CA GLN A 209 18.52 8.33 -2.97
C GLN A 209 18.38 8.68 -1.48
N ALA A 210 17.21 9.12 -1.05
CA ALA A 210 16.94 9.45 0.34
C ALA A 210 17.13 8.24 1.27
N LEU A 211 16.67 7.06 0.86
CA LEU A 211 16.87 5.81 1.60
C LEU A 211 18.34 5.39 1.62
N ALA A 212 19.04 5.45 0.48
CA ALA A 212 20.45 5.09 0.35
C ALA A 212 21.36 5.96 1.23
N LEU A 213 21.17 7.30 1.25
CA LEU A 213 21.90 8.23 2.11
C LEU A 213 21.78 7.89 3.60
N LYS A 214 20.72 7.21 4.00
CA LYS A 214 20.50 6.74 5.38
C LYS A 214 20.86 5.27 5.58
N LYS A 215 21.52 4.65 4.59
CA LYS A 215 21.94 3.23 4.61
C LYS A 215 20.76 2.28 4.84
N ILE A 216 19.61 2.58 4.22
CA ILE A 216 18.43 1.71 4.25
C ILE A 216 18.41 0.92 2.95
N ASN A 217 18.64 -0.40 3.04
CA ASN A 217 18.58 -1.29 1.90
C ASN A 217 17.15 -1.57 1.46
N ILE A 218 16.91 -1.57 0.15
CA ILE A 218 15.64 -1.91 -0.48
C ILE A 218 15.70 -3.38 -0.90
N LEU A 219 14.69 -4.16 -0.50
CA LEU A 219 14.62 -5.61 -0.77
C LEU A 219 13.75 -5.94 -1.98
N VAL A 220 12.67 -5.17 -2.19
CA VAL A 220 11.73 -5.30 -3.31
C VAL A 220 11.20 -3.92 -3.64
N ILE A 221 10.91 -3.69 -4.91
CA ILE A 221 10.31 -2.45 -5.42
C ILE A 221 9.04 -2.82 -6.19
N SER A 222 7.98 -2.03 -6.03
CA SER A 222 6.79 -2.09 -6.86
C SER A 222 6.28 -0.67 -7.07
N THR A 223 5.94 -0.33 -8.31
CA THR A 223 5.49 1.01 -8.69
C THR A 223 4.16 0.96 -9.42
N SER A 224 3.35 2.00 -9.23
CA SER A 224 2.18 2.31 -10.04
C SER A 224 2.21 3.82 -10.37
N GLU A 225 1.21 4.32 -11.06
CA GLU A 225 1.13 5.74 -11.43
C GLU A 225 1.12 6.68 -10.22
N ILE A 226 0.49 6.27 -9.13
CA ILE A 226 0.28 7.11 -7.93
C ILE A 226 0.92 6.54 -6.65
N LYS A 227 1.70 5.47 -6.78
CA LYS A 227 2.30 4.79 -5.63
C LYS A 227 3.66 4.19 -5.98
N ILE A 228 4.64 4.38 -5.09
CA ILE A 228 5.91 3.65 -5.10
C ILE A 228 6.05 2.95 -3.76
N SER A 229 6.16 1.63 -3.80
CA SER A 229 6.32 0.79 -2.61
C SER A 229 7.69 0.14 -2.59
N VAL A 230 8.34 0.18 -1.44
CA VAL A 230 9.58 -0.55 -1.20
C VAL A 230 9.41 -1.47 0.00
N LEU A 231 10.03 -2.64 -0.08
CA LEU A 231 10.18 -3.52 1.05
C LEU A 231 11.54 -3.26 1.70
N VAL A 232 11.53 -3.05 3.01
CA VAL A 232 12.73 -2.82 3.82
C VAL A 232 12.71 -3.74 5.03
N SER A 233 13.86 -3.96 5.69
CA SER A 233 13.86 -4.64 6.98
C SER A 233 13.02 -3.89 8.01
N THR A 234 12.24 -4.59 8.79
CA THR A 234 11.29 -4.03 9.78
C THR A 234 11.96 -3.05 10.74
N LYS A 235 13.20 -3.30 11.14
CA LYS A 235 13.99 -2.39 11.99
C LYS A 235 14.21 -1.02 11.37
N ASN A 236 14.20 -0.93 10.04
CA ASN A 236 14.41 0.30 9.28
C ASN A 236 13.10 1.03 8.92
N ALA A 237 11.93 0.44 9.11
CA ALA A 237 10.67 1.00 8.64
C ALA A 237 10.38 2.41 9.20
N LYS A 238 10.51 2.61 10.52
CA LYS A 238 10.32 3.94 11.14
C LYS A 238 11.31 4.97 10.60
N LYS A 239 12.58 4.57 10.43
CA LYS A 239 13.62 5.44 9.87
C LYS A 239 13.31 5.80 8.43
N ALA A 240 12.84 4.84 7.62
CA ALA A 240 12.42 5.08 6.24
C ALA A 240 11.28 6.08 6.16
N ILE A 241 10.22 5.93 6.98
CA ILE A 241 9.11 6.89 7.05
C ILE A 241 9.63 8.30 7.34
N ALA A 242 10.46 8.48 8.37
CA ALA A 242 10.98 9.77 8.76
C ALA A 242 11.82 10.43 7.66
N VAL A 243 12.65 9.63 6.98
CA VAL A 243 13.50 10.10 5.88
C VAL A 243 12.65 10.56 4.69
N LEU A 244 11.68 9.75 4.28
CA LEU A 244 10.82 10.04 3.15
C LEU A 244 9.88 11.22 3.45
N HIS A 245 9.40 11.35 4.68
CA HIS A 245 8.55 12.46 5.11
C HIS A 245 9.27 13.81 4.95
N LYS A 246 10.55 13.86 5.36
CA LYS A 246 11.41 15.03 5.16
C LYS A 246 11.73 15.28 3.69
N GLU A 247 12.11 14.22 2.94
CA GLU A 247 12.47 14.35 1.52
C GLU A 247 11.33 14.95 0.71
N PHE A 248 10.10 14.53 0.97
CA PHE A 248 8.93 15.01 0.24
C PHE A 248 8.21 16.20 0.90
N LYS A 249 8.84 16.82 1.92
CA LYS A 249 8.35 18.03 2.61
C LYS A 249 6.93 17.89 3.13
N LEU A 250 6.65 16.77 3.80
CA LEU A 250 5.35 16.48 4.39
C LEU A 250 5.23 16.94 5.86
N ASP A 251 6.33 17.48 6.43
CA ASP A 251 6.41 18.04 7.79
C ASP A 251 5.60 19.33 7.93
#